data_bafc8f4b8234bcf1f2ca35501b561c33
#
_entry.id   bafc8f4b8234bcf1f2ca35501b561c33
#
_cell.length_a   1.000
_cell.length_b   1.000
_cell.length_c   1.000
_cell.angle_alpha   90.00
_cell.angle_beta   90.00
_cell.angle_gamma   90.00
#
_symmetry.space_group_name_H-M   'P 1'
#
loop_
_entity.id
_entity.type
_entity.pdbx_description
1 polymer ?
#
loop_
_entity_poly.entity_id
_entity_poly.type
_entity_poly.pdbx_seq_one_letter_code
_entity_poly.pdbx_strand_id
1 'polypeptide(L)'
;METYHTRGTCSRQILYDVTPDGKVTNVKFIGGCSGNLQALSRLVEGMSIDNVIATLKGIKCRSNTSCGDQLALALESYKEKHV
;
A
#
# COMPACT_ATOMS: atom_id res chain seq x y z
N MET A 1 -12.38 -2.15 -6.39
CA MET A 1 -11.42 -2.09 -5.27
C MET A 1 -10.49 -3.28 -5.34
N GLU A 2 -9.20 -3.04 -5.25
CA GLU A 2 -8.20 -4.09 -5.26
C GLU A 2 -7.91 -4.58 -3.85
N THR A 3 -7.53 -5.83 -3.73
CA THR A 3 -7.18 -6.44 -2.45
C THR A 3 -5.82 -7.11 -2.56
N TYR A 4 -4.94 -6.84 -1.59
CA TYR A 4 -3.64 -7.45 -1.52
C TYR A 4 -3.44 -8.10 -0.14
N HIS A 5 -3.04 -9.35 -0.13
CA HIS A 5 -2.78 -10.08 1.12
C HIS A 5 -1.34 -9.84 1.54
N THR A 6 -1.16 -9.22 2.70
CA THR A 6 0.16 -8.86 3.20
C THR A 6 0.85 -10.05 3.85
N ARG A 7 2.18 -9.96 3.97
CA ARG A 7 3.01 -10.97 4.65
C ARG A 7 4.06 -10.26 5.48
N GLY A 8 4.31 -10.78 6.67
CA GLY A 8 5.37 -10.29 7.54
C GLY A 8 5.10 -8.94 8.18
N THR A 9 3.85 -8.47 8.18
CA THR A 9 3.46 -7.22 8.81
C THR A 9 2.30 -7.44 9.77
N CYS A 10 1.95 -6.40 10.51
CA CYS A 10 0.82 -6.48 11.43
C CYS A 10 -0.54 -6.37 10.73
N SER A 11 -0.62 -5.86 9.52
CA SER A 11 -1.86 -5.86 8.75
C SER A 11 -2.03 -7.18 8.00
N ARG A 12 -3.28 -7.55 7.70
CA ARG A 12 -3.61 -8.80 7.00
C ARG A 12 -3.87 -8.58 5.52
N GLN A 13 -4.50 -7.46 5.19
CA GLN A 13 -4.89 -7.15 3.82
C GLN A 13 -4.78 -5.66 3.61
N ILE A 14 -4.58 -5.28 2.36
CA ILE A 14 -4.64 -3.88 1.94
C ILE A 14 -5.69 -3.77 0.86
N LEU A 15 -6.66 -2.89 1.07
CA LEU A 15 -7.67 -2.55 0.08
C LEU A 15 -7.33 -1.19 -0.50
N TYR A 16 -7.46 -1.04 -1.81
CA TYR A 16 -7.15 0.24 -2.45
C TYR A 16 -7.87 0.34 -3.79
N ASP A 17 -8.02 1.57 -4.27
CA ASP A 17 -8.50 1.85 -5.62
C ASP A 17 -7.43 2.61 -6.38
N VAL A 18 -7.48 2.50 -7.70
CA VAL A 18 -6.60 3.27 -8.59
C VAL A 18 -7.46 4.01 -9.58
N THR A 19 -7.23 5.33 -9.69
CA THR A 19 -7.97 6.17 -10.64
C THR A 19 -7.49 5.94 -12.07
N PRO A 20 -8.28 6.34 -13.08
CA PRO A 20 -7.86 6.18 -14.48
C PRO A 20 -6.55 6.89 -14.82
N ASP A 21 -6.19 7.93 -14.08
CA ASP A 21 -4.94 8.66 -14.29
C ASP A 21 -3.78 8.12 -13.44
N GLY A 22 -3.96 6.95 -12.82
CA GLY A 22 -2.88 6.26 -12.12
C GLY A 22 -2.59 6.74 -10.72
N LYS A 23 -3.59 7.25 -10.02
CA LYS A 23 -3.45 7.71 -8.63
C LYS A 23 -4.09 6.71 -7.68
N VAL A 24 -3.46 6.55 -6.51
CA VAL A 24 -3.95 5.65 -5.47
C VAL A 24 -4.97 6.37 -4.61
N THR A 25 -6.07 5.70 -4.30
CA THR A 25 -7.13 6.29 -3.48
C THR A 25 -7.82 5.20 -2.64
N ASN A 26 -8.52 5.61 -1.60
CA ASN A 26 -9.30 4.72 -0.74
C ASN A 26 -8.49 3.58 -0.13
N VAL A 27 -7.24 3.85 0.23
CA VAL A 27 -6.37 2.84 0.83
C VAL A 27 -6.89 2.49 2.23
N LYS A 28 -7.00 1.20 2.51
CA LYS A 28 -7.46 0.68 3.79
C LYS A 28 -6.60 -0.52 4.18
N PHE A 29 -6.10 -0.50 5.40
CA PHE A 29 -5.37 -1.64 5.94
C PHE A 29 -6.29 -2.40 6.89
N ILE A 30 -6.40 -3.71 6.69
CA ILE A 30 -7.21 -4.57 7.53
C ILE A 30 -6.33 -5.23 8.57
N GLY A 31 -6.60 -4.97 9.84
CA GLY A 31 -5.78 -5.44 10.95
C GLY A 31 -4.58 -4.54 11.20
N GLY A 32 -3.78 -4.83 12.22
CA GLY A 32 -2.55 -4.12 12.51
C GLY A 32 -2.71 -2.86 13.35
N CYS A 33 -1.72 -1.99 13.29
CA CYS A 33 -1.64 -0.77 14.11
C CYS A 33 -2.51 0.34 13.52
N SER A 34 -3.70 0.51 14.06
CA SER A 34 -4.72 1.37 13.46
C SER A 34 -4.27 2.82 13.26
N GLY A 35 -3.57 3.40 14.26
CA GLY A 35 -3.14 4.79 14.18
C GLY A 35 -2.16 5.06 13.04
N ASN A 36 -1.10 4.27 12.98
CA ASN A 36 -0.07 4.41 11.96
C ASN A 36 -0.60 4.09 10.56
N LEU A 37 -1.43 3.07 10.45
CA LEU A 37 -1.97 2.67 9.16
C LEU A 37 -2.99 3.68 8.63
N GLN A 38 -3.75 4.30 9.52
CA GLN A 38 -4.67 5.37 9.14
C GLN A 38 -3.91 6.59 8.63
N ALA A 39 -2.82 6.97 9.29
CA ALA A 39 -1.98 8.07 8.83
C ALA A 39 -1.38 7.75 7.47
N LEU A 40 -0.86 6.54 7.28
CA LEU A 40 -0.28 6.12 6.00
C LEU A 40 -1.33 6.17 4.88
N SER A 41 -2.55 5.70 5.15
CA SER A 41 -3.63 5.75 4.18
C SER A 41 -3.93 7.18 3.71
N ARG A 42 -3.91 8.12 4.64
CA ARG A 42 -4.16 9.53 4.32
C ARG A 42 -3.00 10.16 3.56
N LEU A 43 -1.76 9.80 3.91
CA LEU A 43 -0.58 10.34 3.24
C LEU A 43 -0.50 9.94 1.78
N VAL A 44 -0.90 8.72 1.44
CA VAL A 44 -0.82 8.24 0.07
C VAL A 44 -2.05 8.58 -0.77
N GLU A 45 -3.10 9.11 -0.15
CA GLU A 45 -4.33 9.44 -0.86
C GLU A 45 -4.05 10.44 -1.99
N GLY A 46 -4.38 10.06 -3.22
CA GLY A 46 -4.17 10.92 -4.38
C GLY A 46 -2.76 10.94 -4.93
N MET A 47 -1.83 10.17 -4.35
CA MET A 47 -0.47 10.05 -4.89
C MET A 47 -0.47 9.12 -6.11
N SER A 48 0.43 9.37 -7.05
CA SER A 48 0.60 8.45 -8.17
C SER A 48 1.16 7.12 -7.68
N ILE A 49 0.84 6.03 -8.41
CA ILE A 49 1.35 4.70 -8.09
C ILE A 49 2.88 4.73 -7.99
N ASP A 50 3.54 5.35 -8.96
CA ASP A 50 5.01 5.38 -9.00
C ASP A 50 5.59 6.12 -7.79
N ASN A 51 4.97 7.22 -7.36
CA ASN A 51 5.42 7.95 -6.18
C ASN A 51 5.24 7.13 -4.90
N VAL A 52 4.12 6.43 -4.76
CA VAL A 52 3.91 5.59 -3.59
C VAL A 52 4.95 4.47 -3.55
N ILE A 53 5.21 3.82 -4.66
CA ILE A 53 6.21 2.77 -4.73
C ILE A 53 7.59 3.32 -4.36
N ALA A 54 7.99 4.43 -4.96
CA ALA A 54 9.30 5.03 -4.71
C ALA A 54 9.48 5.46 -3.25
N THR A 55 8.40 5.92 -2.63
CA THR A 55 8.44 6.43 -1.26
C THR A 55 8.47 5.30 -0.22
N LEU A 56 7.71 4.24 -0.45
CA LEU A 56 7.46 3.23 0.57
C LEU A 56 8.23 1.93 0.38
N LYS A 57 8.69 1.63 -0.83
CA LYS A 57 9.37 0.38 -1.09
C LYS A 57 10.69 0.30 -0.33
N GLY A 58 10.91 -0.82 0.34
CA GLY A 58 12.14 -1.04 1.10
C GLY A 58 12.13 -0.49 2.51
N ILE A 59 11.07 0.20 2.93
CA ILE A 59 10.95 0.63 4.32
C ILE A 59 10.63 -0.60 5.17
N LYS A 60 11.52 -0.89 6.10
CA LYS A 60 11.40 -2.10 6.94
C LYS A 60 11.05 -1.72 8.36
N CYS A 61 10.19 -2.52 8.97
CA CYS A 61 9.86 -2.42 10.38
C CYS A 61 10.68 -3.46 11.15
N ARG A 62 10.07 -4.23 12.04
CA ARG A 62 10.76 -5.23 12.84
C ARG A 62 11.15 -6.48 12.06
N SER A 63 10.46 -6.74 10.97
CA SER A 63 10.78 -7.84 10.07
C SER A 63 11.36 -7.28 8.79
N ASN A 64 11.52 -8.10 7.75
CA ASN A 64 12.12 -7.67 6.49
C ASN A 64 11.22 -6.77 5.66
N THR A 65 10.05 -6.39 6.17
CA THR A 65 9.10 -5.58 5.44
C THR A 65 8.29 -4.73 6.42
N SER A 66 7.47 -3.83 5.91
CA SER A 66 6.54 -3.02 6.67
C SER A 66 5.21 -2.95 5.93
N CYS A 67 4.18 -2.40 6.59
CA CYS A 67 2.89 -2.19 5.91
C CYS A 67 3.05 -1.27 4.70
N GLY A 68 3.90 -0.25 4.80
CA GLY A 68 4.19 0.63 3.67
C GLY A 68 4.89 -0.10 2.53
N ASP A 69 5.89 -0.92 2.85
CA ASP A 69 6.57 -1.74 1.86
C ASP A 69 5.60 -2.70 1.18
N GLN A 70 4.70 -3.32 1.95
CA GLN A 70 3.69 -4.21 1.39
C GLN A 70 2.72 -3.46 0.45
N LEU A 71 2.35 -2.22 0.78
CA LEU A 71 1.55 -1.41 -0.12
C LEU A 71 2.29 -1.16 -1.43
N ALA A 72 3.57 -0.84 -1.36
CA ALA A 72 4.39 -0.64 -2.57
C ALA A 72 4.42 -1.92 -3.43
N LEU A 73 4.58 -3.09 -2.80
CA LEU A 73 4.57 -4.37 -3.50
C LEU A 73 3.21 -4.65 -4.14
N ALA A 74 2.13 -4.29 -3.44
CA ALA A 74 0.77 -4.43 -3.99
C ALA A 74 0.61 -3.60 -5.25
N LEU A 75 1.10 -2.36 -5.24
CA LEU A 75 1.00 -1.47 -6.39
C LEU A 75 1.89 -1.92 -7.54
N GLU A 76 3.06 -2.47 -7.26
CA GLU A 76 3.90 -3.06 -8.29
C GLU A 76 3.19 -4.23 -8.98
N SER A 77 2.55 -5.08 -8.19
CA SER A 77 1.77 -6.20 -8.72
C SER A 77 0.60 -5.71 -9.57
N TYR A 78 -0.06 -4.64 -9.12
CA TYR A 78 -1.14 -4.02 -9.89
C TYR A 78 -0.64 -3.53 -11.25
N LYS A 79 0.52 -2.86 -11.29
CA LYS A 79 1.09 -2.36 -12.55
C LYS A 79 1.39 -3.50 -13.52
N GLU A 80 1.91 -4.63 -13.01
CA GLU A 80 2.18 -5.79 -13.85
C GLU A 80 0.93 -6.37 -14.49
N LYS A 81 -0.20 -6.34 -13.76
CA LYS A 81 -1.46 -6.87 -14.27
C LYS A 81 -2.17 -5.93 -15.23
N HIS A 82 -1.91 -4.63 -15.14
CA HIS A 82 -2.67 -3.62 -15.86
C HIS A 82 -1.80 -2.79 -16.82
N VAL A 83 -0.69 -3.33 -17.22
CA VAL A 83 0.18 -2.69 -18.22
C VAL A 83 -0.37 -2.90 -19.63
#